data_6d90267f2d6164b533e5f057ba739242
#
_entry.id   6d90267f2d6164b533e5f057ba739242
#
_cell.length_a   1.000
_cell.length_b   1.000
_cell.length_c   1.000
_cell.angle_alpha   90.00
_cell.angle_beta   90.00
_cell.angle_gamma   90.00
#
_symmetry.space_group_name_H-M   'P 1'
#
loop_
_entity.id
_entity.type
_entity.pdbx_description
1 polymer ?
#
loop_
_entity_poly.entity_id
_entity_poly.type
_entity_poly.pdbx_seq_one_letter_code
_entity_poly.pdbx_strand_id
1 'polypeptide(L)'
;MNYKIFMGVLLAFAIASCSPSGHENEKHDEHEVVKFQYTAYSTDFELFAEADAFVVGEKANVLSHFSILPDFKAVEKGKITITLTVNGKETKQTLDQPTRKGIYSFDIQPETQGKGSLTFEITTDKRTFEVIVPDVLVFANDEEAHEASEKIVVSRTNTTVFTKEQSWKIDFATTIPRSEPFGQVIKTTALVQSAQGSELVISAKTSGIVLFNSGVLLEGRDVSAGQTLFSVS
;
A
#
# COMPACT_ATOMS: atom_id res chain seq x y z
N MET A 1 15.85 66.98 59.23
CA MET A 1 14.66 67.36 60.04
C MET A 1 13.50 67.56 59.10
N ASN A 2 12.55 66.66 59.16
CA ASN A 2 11.14 66.80 58.75
C ASN A 2 10.82 66.89 57.26
N TYR A 3 10.09 66.10 56.84
CA TYR A 3 8.74 65.46 56.90
C TYR A 3 8.04 65.55 55.59
N LYS A 4 7.74 64.35 55.06
CA LYS A 4 6.39 63.89 54.70
C LYS A 4 5.44 64.92 54.08
N ILE A 5 4.88 64.48 52.95
CA ILE A 5 3.44 64.33 52.70
C ILE A 5 3.34 63.73 51.31
N PHE A 6 3.04 62.56 51.19
CA PHE A 6 1.87 61.80 50.80
C PHE A 6 0.80 62.63 50.09
N MET A 7 0.63 62.43 48.84
CA MET A 7 -0.66 62.69 48.24
C MET A 7 -0.83 61.82 47.00
N GLY A 8 -1.80 60.97 47.09
CA GLY A 8 -2.14 60.03 46.04
C GLY A 8 -2.63 60.71 44.76
N VAL A 9 -2.12 60.26 43.65
CA VAL A 9 -2.67 60.63 42.37
C VAL A 9 -3.61 59.52 41.94
N LEU A 10 -4.86 59.88 41.96
CA LEU A 10 -5.99 59.10 41.42
C LEU A 10 -5.81 59.00 39.91
N LEU A 11 -5.46 57.82 39.45
CA LEU A 11 -5.33 57.54 38.01
C LEU A 11 -6.74 57.26 37.46
N ALA A 12 -7.34 58.28 36.85
CA ALA A 12 -8.58 58.16 36.12
C ALA A 12 -8.28 57.38 34.79
N PHE A 13 -8.70 56.12 34.72
CA PHE A 13 -8.73 55.38 33.49
C PHE A 13 -9.81 55.94 32.58
N ALA A 14 -9.42 56.70 31.57
CA ALA A 14 -10.28 57.00 30.45
C ALA A 14 -10.43 55.76 29.60
N ILE A 15 -11.58 55.13 29.66
CA ILE A 15 -11.99 54.07 28.71
C ILE A 15 -12.26 54.76 27.39
N ALA A 16 -11.26 54.77 26.50
CA ALA A 16 -11.46 55.11 25.12
C ALA A 16 -12.27 53.96 24.51
N SER A 17 -13.53 54.20 24.25
CA SER A 17 -14.42 53.37 23.43
C SER A 17 -13.82 53.27 22.02
N CYS A 18 -13.19 52.17 21.71
CA CYS A 18 -12.93 51.80 20.33
C CYS A 18 -14.26 51.42 19.67
N SER A 19 -14.74 52.24 18.77
CA SER A 19 -15.72 51.86 17.77
C SER A 19 -15.22 50.65 17.03
N PRO A 20 -16.02 49.61 16.78
CA PRO A 20 -15.65 48.58 15.84
C PRO A 20 -15.65 49.18 14.45
N SER A 21 -14.47 49.53 13.92
CA SER A 21 -14.28 49.65 12.50
C SER A 21 -14.67 48.31 11.91
N GLY A 22 -15.70 48.31 11.06
CA GLY A 22 -16.08 47.13 10.31
C GLY A 22 -14.86 46.59 9.59
N HIS A 23 -14.32 45.49 10.07
CA HIS A 23 -13.60 44.59 9.22
C HIS A 23 -14.69 43.99 8.32
N GLU A 24 -14.76 44.49 7.12
CA GLU A 24 -15.23 43.67 6.02
C GLU A 24 -14.41 42.38 6.14
N ASN A 25 -15.07 41.32 6.57
CA ASN A 25 -14.59 39.96 6.31
C ASN A 25 -14.55 39.86 4.78
N GLU A 26 -13.42 40.19 4.19
CA GLU A 26 -13.04 39.51 2.98
C GLU A 26 -13.06 38.04 3.36
N LYS A 27 -14.14 37.36 3.02
CA LYS A 27 -14.12 35.92 2.85
C LYS A 27 -13.07 35.70 1.77
N HIS A 28 -11.83 35.45 2.20
CA HIS A 28 -11.00 34.56 1.46
C HIS A 28 -11.78 33.25 1.45
N ASP A 29 -12.55 33.03 0.40
CA ASP A 29 -12.88 31.69 0.00
C ASP A 29 -11.52 31.04 -0.22
N GLU A 30 -10.99 30.36 0.81
CA GLU A 30 -9.98 29.36 0.65
C GLU A 30 -10.65 28.32 -0.26
N HIS A 31 -10.47 28.48 -1.57
CA HIS A 31 -10.83 27.45 -2.52
C HIS A 31 -10.05 26.21 -2.07
N GLU A 32 -10.78 25.26 -1.50
CA GLU A 32 -10.20 23.98 -1.10
C GLU A 32 -9.61 23.37 -2.37
N VAL A 33 -8.29 23.26 -2.41
CA VAL A 33 -7.59 22.75 -3.59
C VAL A 33 -8.02 21.31 -3.81
N VAL A 34 -8.77 21.10 -4.87
CA VAL A 34 -9.26 19.77 -5.25
C VAL A 34 -8.09 18.89 -5.66
N LYS A 35 -7.99 17.69 -5.05
CA LYS A 35 -6.93 16.73 -5.33
C LYS A 35 -7.47 15.45 -5.93
N PHE A 36 -6.75 14.95 -6.91
CA PHE A 36 -6.98 13.65 -7.55
C PHE A 36 -5.87 12.68 -7.22
N GLN A 37 -6.21 11.40 -7.07
CA GLN A 37 -5.26 10.34 -6.78
C GLN A 37 -5.15 9.38 -7.97
N TYR A 38 -3.93 9.03 -8.31
CA TYR A 38 -3.61 8.15 -9.41
C TYR A 38 -2.72 7.01 -8.93
N THR A 39 -2.97 5.81 -9.42
CA THR A 39 -2.11 4.65 -9.19
C THR A 39 -1.83 3.98 -10.52
N ALA A 40 -0.56 3.74 -10.81
CA ALA A 40 -0.14 3.08 -12.03
C ALA A 40 1.03 2.12 -11.75
N TYR A 41 1.18 1.12 -12.60
CA TYR A 41 2.21 0.10 -12.49
C TYR A 41 2.92 -0.08 -13.83
N SER A 42 4.22 -0.31 -13.76
CA SER A 42 4.99 -0.93 -14.83
C SER A 42 5.54 -2.27 -14.34
N THR A 43 6.39 -2.92 -15.12
CA THR A 43 7.08 -4.14 -14.68
C THR A 43 7.99 -3.89 -13.48
N ASP A 44 8.61 -2.71 -13.42
CA ASP A 44 9.68 -2.41 -12.46
C ASP A 44 9.27 -1.38 -11.40
N PHE A 45 8.17 -0.65 -11.60
CA PHE A 45 7.76 0.43 -10.70
C PHE A 45 6.27 0.47 -10.44
N GLU A 46 5.94 0.83 -9.20
CA GLU A 46 4.62 1.33 -8.79
C GLU A 46 4.70 2.83 -8.60
N LEU A 47 3.70 3.54 -9.12
CA LEU A 47 3.45 4.95 -8.90
C LEU A 47 2.16 5.12 -8.10
N PHE A 48 2.23 5.92 -7.04
CA PHE A 48 1.07 6.56 -6.43
C PHE A 48 1.29 8.08 -6.49
N ALA A 49 0.35 8.82 -7.05
CA ALA A 49 0.44 10.27 -7.16
C ALA A 49 -0.82 10.95 -6.63
N GLU A 50 -0.62 12.04 -5.91
CA GLU A 50 -1.67 12.99 -5.55
C GLU A 50 -1.39 14.28 -6.31
N ALA A 51 -2.35 14.70 -7.12
CA ALA A 51 -2.21 15.91 -7.93
C ALA A 51 -3.32 16.91 -7.59
N ASP A 52 -2.96 18.18 -7.56
CA ASP A 52 -3.96 19.24 -7.64
C ASP A 52 -4.74 19.08 -8.96
N ALA A 53 -5.98 19.53 -9.01
CA ALA A 53 -6.74 19.51 -10.25
C ALA A 53 -5.96 20.19 -11.38
N PHE A 54 -5.89 19.54 -12.53
CA PHE A 54 -5.29 20.15 -13.70
C PHE A 54 -6.30 21.11 -14.33
N VAL A 55 -6.06 22.42 -14.18
CA VAL A 55 -6.86 23.49 -14.77
C VAL A 55 -6.02 24.23 -15.79
N VAL A 56 -6.61 24.57 -16.95
CA VAL A 56 -5.88 25.25 -18.03
C VAL A 56 -5.30 26.57 -17.57
N GLY A 57 -3.98 26.74 -17.75
CA GLY A 57 -3.27 27.95 -17.38
C GLY A 57 -2.89 28.06 -15.92
N GLU A 58 -3.30 27.12 -15.08
CA GLU A 58 -2.96 27.08 -13.66
C GLU A 58 -1.85 26.08 -13.34
N LYS A 59 -1.10 26.37 -12.30
CA LYS A 59 -0.04 25.49 -11.84
C LYS A 59 -0.61 24.44 -10.89
N ALA A 60 -0.54 23.18 -11.26
CA ALA A 60 -0.92 22.03 -10.46
C ALA A 60 0.31 21.33 -9.89
N ASN A 61 0.35 21.08 -8.59
CA ASN A 61 1.38 20.27 -7.97
C ASN A 61 1.02 18.78 -8.08
N VAL A 62 2.00 17.96 -8.45
CA VAL A 62 1.89 16.49 -8.54
C VAL A 62 2.88 15.87 -7.59
N LEU A 63 2.41 15.43 -6.44
CA LEU A 63 3.19 14.72 -5.44
C LEU A 63 3.21 13.23 -5.75
N SER A 64 4.32 12.74 -6.26
CA SER A 64 4.45 11.39 -6.80
C SER A 64 5.33 10.51 -5.93
N HIS A 65 4.84 9.32 -5.59
CA HIS A 65 5.51 8.32 -4.77
C HIS A 65 5.88 7.13 -5.64
N PHE A 66 7.17 6.81 -5.76
CA PHE A 66 7.67 5.71 -6.58
C PHE A 66 8.21 4.58 -5.73
N SER A 67 7.68 3.38 -5.94
CA SER A 67 8.17 2.14 -5.35
C SER A 67 8.81 1.25 -6.42
N ILE A 68 9.94 0.62 -6.09
CA ILE A 68 10.62 -0.36 -6.95
C ILE A 68 9.95 -1.72 -6.74
N LEU A 69 9.59 -2.40 -7.82
CA LEU A 69 9.01 -3.74 -7.80
C LEU A 69 10.10 -4.82 -7.99
N PRO A 70 9.92 -6.01 -7.40
CA PRO A 70 8.76 -6.47 -6.61
C PRO A 70 8.85 -6.13 -5.12
N ASP A 71 9.89 -5.46 -4.65
CA ASP A 71 10.19 -5.29 -3.22
C ASP A 71 9.39 -4.17 -2.57
N PHE A 72 8.65 -3.36 -3.33
CA PHE A 72 7.87 -2.20 -2.88
C PHE A 72 8.68 -1.22 -2.01
N LYS A 73 9.95 -1.03 -2.34
CA LYS A 73 10.84 -0.09 -1.65
C LYS A 73 10.91 1.25 -2.39
N ALA A 74 11.05 2.33 -1.62
CA ALA A 74 11.11 3.68 -2.18
C ALA A 74 12.28 3.87 -3.14
N VAL A 75 12.07 4.61 -4.23
CA VAL A 75 13.13 5.07 -5.14
C VAL A 75 14.00 6.09 -4.41
N GLU A 76 15.28 5.79 -4.20
CA GLU A 76 16.19 6.68 -3.46
C GLU A 76 16.96 7.64 -4.38
N LYS A 77 17.12 7.29 -5.65
CA LYS A 77 17.90 8.04 -6.64
C LYS A 77 17.30 7.87 -8.02
N GLY A 78 17.46 8.86 -8.86
CA GLY A 78 17.08 8.82 -10.26
C GLY A 78 16.52 10.15 -10.73
N LYS A 79 16.70 10.41 -12.00
CA LYS A 79 16.07 11.52 -12.68
C LYS A 79 14.71 11.10 -13.17
N ILE A 80 13.68 11.89 -12.87
CA ILE A 80 12.32 11.62 -13.36
C ILE A 80 11.81 12.82 -14.12
N THR A 81 11.30 12.56 -15.32
CA THR A 81 10.58 13.53 -16.14
C THR A 81 9.12 13.18 -16.14
N ILE A 82 8.26 14.09 -15.70
CA ILE A 82 6.82 14.02 -15.90
C ILE A 82 6.44 14.71 -17.20
N THR A 83 5.56 14.12 -17.98
CA THR A 83 4.98 14.70 -19.19
C THR A 83 3.46 14.58 -19.11
N LEU A 84 2.75 15.70 -19.14
CA LEU A 84 1.32 15.74 -19.35
C LEU A 84 1.06 15.95 -20.83
N THR A 85 0.36 15.02 -21.46
CA THR A 85 -0.02 15.09 -22.88
C THR A 85 -1.55 15.19 -23.01
N VAL A 86 -2.03 16.28 -23.60
CA VAL A 86 -3.46 16.52 -23.84
C VAL A 86 -3.64 17.04 -25.27
N ASN A 87 -4.45 16.37 -26.07
CA ASN A 87 -4.73 16.75 -27.47
C ASN A 87 -3.44 17.00 -28.29
N GLY A 88 -2.38 16.22 -28.03
CA GLY A 88 -1.10 16.33 -28.74
C GLY A 88 -0.18 17.46 -28.26
N LYS A 89 -0.61 18.25 -27.27
CA LYS A 89 0.25 19.22 -26.57
C LYS A 89 0.89 18.58 -25.34
N GLU A 90 2.15 18.89 -25.11
CA GLU A 90 2.92 18.33 -24.00
C GLU A 90 3.45 19.43 -23.08
N THR A 91 3.24 19.24 -21.78
CA THR A 91 3.89 20.03 -20.73
C THR A 91 4.76 19.10 -19.91
N LYS A 92 6.03 19.51 -19.65
CA LYS A 92 7.05 18.65 -19.03
C LYS A 92 7.74 19.36 -17.89
N GLN A 93 8.11 18.56 -16.89
CA GLN A 93 9.08 18.96 -15.88
C GLN A 93 10.02 17.79 -15.55
N THR A 94 11.27 18.11 -15.26
CA THR A 94 12.28 17.12 -14.88
C THR A 94 12.84 17.45 -13.50
N LEU A 95 12.99 16.44 -12.67
CA LEU A 95 13.72 16.50 -11.40
C LEU A 95 14.84 15.48 -11.42
N ASP A 96 16.06 15.92 -11.10
CA ASP A 96 17.26 15.08 -11.14
C ASP A 96 17.35 14.12 -9.95
N GLN A 97 16.60 14.40 -8.87
CA GLN A 97 16.60 13.61 -7.65
C GLN A 97 15.27 13.76 -6.89
N PRO A 98 14.93 12.82 -6.02
CA PRO A 98 13.73 12.94 -5.21
C PRO A 98 13.83 14.10 -4.21
N THR A 99 12.71 14.74 -3.94
CA THR A 99 12.57 15.76 -2.88
C THR A 99 12.79 15.12 -1.50
N ARG A 100 12.29 13.91 -1.33
CA ARG A 100 12.49 13.01 -0.20
C ARG A 100 12.54 11.59 -0.74
N LYS A 101 13.08 10.64 0.02
CA LYS A 101 13.16 9.23 -0.37
C LYS A 101 11.83 8.73 -0.95
N GLY A 102 11.84 8.35 -2.22
CA GLY A 102 10.68 7.87 -2.96
C GLY A 102 9.71 8.93 -3.45
N ILE A 103 9.90 10.20 -3.10
CA ILE A 103 8.92 11.26 -3.34
C ILE A 103 9.50 12.32 -4.27
N TYR A 104 8.76 12.62 -5.33
CA TYR A 104 9.02 13.69 -6.30
C TYR A 104 7.82 14.63 -6.33
N SER A 105 8.05 15.93 -6.23
CA SER A 105 7.02 16.97 -6.28
C SER A 105 7.21 17.79 -7.55
N PHE A 106 6.31 17.62 -8.49
CA PHE A 106 6.35 18.31 -9.79
C PHE A 106 5.31 19.42 -9.81
N ASP A 107 5.59 20.45 -10.60
CA ASP A 107 4.65 21.52 -10.92
C ASP A 107 4.36 21.48 -12.42
N ILE A 108 3.12 21.26 -12.81
CA ILE A 108 2.68 21.17 -14.20
C ILE A 108 1.63 22.25 -14.46
N GLN A 109 1.77 22.95 -15.58
CA GLN A 109 0.81 23.97 -16.01
C GLN A 109 0.22 23.55 -17.36
N PRO A 110 -1.00 22.99 -17.40
CA PRO A 110 -1.64 22.55 -18.63
C PRO A 110 -1.99 23.73 -19.55
N GLU A 111 -1.85 23.55 -20.85
CA GLU A 111 -2.21 24.57 -21.85
C GLU A 111 -3.54 24.31 -22.55
N THR A 112 -4.10 23.10 -22.41
CA THR A 112 -5.27 22.67 -23.17
C THR A 112 -6.14 21.77 -22.32
N GLN A 113 -7.44 22.04 -22.28
CA GLN A 113 -8.42 21.18 -21.62
C GLN A 113 -8.65 19.87 -22.38
N GLY A 114 -9.11 18.87 -21.67
CA GLY A 114 -9.53 17.59 -22.24
C GLY A 114 -8.93 16.40 -21.53
N LYS A 115 -9.11 15.23 -22.13
CA LYS A 115 -8.59 13.97 -21.64
C LYS A 115 -7.18 13.74 -22.19
N GLY A 116 -6.28 13.35 -21.32
CA GLY A 116 -4.88 13.12 -21.66
C GLY A 116 -4.26 11.99 -20.86
N SER A 117 -2.95 12.02 -20.75
CA SER A 117 -2.15 11.08 -19.96
C SER A 117 -0.99 11.77 -19.26
N LEU A 118 -0.61 11.24 -18.09
CA LEU A 118 0.67 11.55 -17.46
C LEU A 118 1.64 10.42 -17.74
N THR A 119 2.78 10.75 -18.28
CA THR A 119 3.90 9.82 -18.49
C THR A 119 5.05 10.19 -17.56
N PHE A 120 5.54 9.23 -16.81
CA PHE A 120 6.71 9.39 -15.95
C PHE A 120 7.86 8.57 -16.52
N GLU A 121 8.88 9.25 -17.00
CA GLU A 121 10.11 8.66 -17.51
C GLU A 121 11.15 8.65 -16.38
N ILE A 122 11.52 7.46 -15.91
CA ILE A 122 12.44 7.24 -14.80
C ILE A 122 13.80 6.85 -15.36
N THR A 123 14.77 7.72 -15.28
CA THR A 123 16.14 7.48 -15.76
C THR A 123 17.06 7.13 -14.59
N THR A 124 17.59 5.92 -14.63
CA THR A 124 18.65 5.45 -13.74
C THR A 124 19.99 5.41 -14.48
N ASP A 125 21.09 5.13 -13.78
CA ASP A 125 22.43 5.02 -14.39
C ASP A 125 22.51 3.98 -15.53
N LYS A 126 21.56 3.04 -15.58
CA LYS A 126 21.63 1.88 -16.48
C LYS A 126 20.53 1.87 -17.55
N ARG A 127 19.37 2.38 -17.26
CA ARG A 127 18.17 2.26 -18.12
C ARG A 127 17.18 3.37 -17.84
N THR A 128 16.31 3.59 -18.81
CA THR A 128 15.12 4.41 -18.67
C THR A 128 13.90 3.51 -18.64
N PHE A 129 12.97 3.84 -17.75
CA PHE A 129 11.69 3.15 -17.54
C PHE A 129 10.56 4.12 -17.72
N GLU A 130 9.39 3.61 -18.00
CA GLU A 130 8.19 4.41 -18.18
C GLU A 130 7.05 3.91 -17.30
N VAL A 131 6.30 4.84 -16.70
CA VAL A 131 5.04 4.57 -16.01
C VAL A 131 3.99 5.54 -16.56
N ILE A 132 2.87 5.02 -17.03
CA ILE A 132 1.82 5.81 -17.68
C ILE A 132 0.56 5.78 -16.82
N VAL A 133 0.02 6.97 -16.56
CA VAL A 133 -1.32 7.18 -16.00
C VAL A 133 -2.23 7.62 -17.14
N PRO A 134 -3.10 6.76 -17.62
CA PRO A 134 -4.05 7.11 -18.67
C PRO A 134 -5.23 7.92 -18.11
N ASP A 135 -5.99 8.52 -19.01
CA ASP A 135 -7.30 9.08 -18.71
C ASP A 135 -7.30 10.24 -17.70
N VAL A 136 -6.20 10.99 -17.64
CA VAL A 136 -6.10 12.19 -16.81
C VAL A 136 -6.95 13.31 -17.43
N LEU A 137 -7.73 14.01 -16.59
CA LEU A 137 -8.57 15.09 -17.02
C LEU A 137 -7.91 16.44 -16.75
N VAL A 138 -7.96 17.33 -17.73
CA VAL A 138 -7.63 18.74 -17.60
C VAL A 138 -8.91 19.55 -17.79
N PHE A 139 -9.26 20.32 -16.79
CA PHE A 139 -10.49 21.09 -16.71
C PHE A 139 -10.31 22.49 -17.29
N ALA A 140 -11.41 23.09 -17.73
CA ALA A 140 -11.39 24.47 -18.22
C ALA A 140 -11.25 25.48 -17.08
N ASN A 141 -11.78 25.16 -15.90
CA ASN A 141 -11.82 26.00 -14.71
C ASN A 141 -11.98 25.16 -13.44
N ASP A 142 -11.85 25.81 -12.28
CA ASP A 142 -11.97 25.17 -10.96
C ASP A 142 -13.35 24.60 -10.68
N GLU A 143 -14.42 25.20 -11.20
CA GLU A 143 -15.79 24.76 -10.98
C GLU A 143 -16.01 23.36 -11.58
N GLU A 144 -15.53 23.14 -12.82
CA GLU A 144 -15.58 21.82 -13.45
C GLU A 144 -14.75 20.78 -12.69
N ALA A 145 -13.59 21.18 -12.15
CA ALA A 145 -12.74 20.32 -11.34
C ALA A 145 -13.44 19.92 -10.04
N HIS A 146 -14.09 20.87 -9.38
CA HIS A 146 -14.83 20.64 -8.15
C HIS A 146 -16.00 19.68 -8.37
N GLU A 147 -16.83 19.93 -9.39
CA GLU A 147 -17.92 19.03 -9.77
C GLU A 147 -17.46 17.61 -10.09
N ALA A 148 -16.29 17.48 -10.73
CA ALA A 148 -15.71 16.18 -11.03
C ALA A 148 -15.27 15.46 -9.75
N SER A 149 -14.70 16.19 -8.78
CA SER A 149 -14.23 15.62 -7.51
C SER A 149 -15.38 15.09 -6.66
N GLU A 150 -16.52 15.77 -6.64
CA GLU A 150 -17.70 15.33 -5.90
C GLU A 150 -18.22 13.96 -6.37
N LYS A 151 -18.04 13.65 -7.64
CA LYS A 151 -18.44 12.35 -8.23
C LYS A 151 -17.51 11.20 -7.82
N ILE A 152 -16.29 11.52 -7.34
CA ILE A 152 -15.26 10.55 -6.96
C ILE A 152 -15.28 10.27 -5.44
N VAL A 153 -16.07 10.96 -4.64
CA VAL A 153 -16.14 10.77 -3.19
C VAL A 153 -16.57 9.34 -2.86
N VAL A 154 -15.56 8.49 -2.68
CA VAL A 154 -15.74 7.17 -2.07
C VAL A 154 -15.97 7.41 -0.58
N SER A 155 -17.09 6.90 -0.05
CA SER A 155 -17.39 6.93 1.39
C SER A 155 -16.17 6.43 2.19
N ARG A 156 -15.49 7.32 2.90
CA ARG A 156 -14.31 7.02 3.73
C ARG A 156 -14.68 6.50 5.12
N THR A 157 -15.90 6.01 5.31
CA THR A 157 -16.34 5.45 6.58
C THR A 157 -15.62 4.12 6.85
N ASN A 158 -14.99 4.01 8.01
CA ASN A 158 -14.26 2.81 8.49
C ASN A 158 -12.95 2.47 7.75
N THR A 159 -12.27 3.45 7.16
CA THR A 159 -10.95 3.24 6.56
C THR A 159 -9.84 3.67 7.52
N THR A 160 -8.74 2.92 7.53
CA THR A 160 -7.49 3.32 8.19
C THR A 160 -6.55 3.87 7.13
N VAL A 161 -6.03 5.07 7.35
CA VAL A 161 -5.03 5.67 6.46
C VAL A 161 -3.71 4.91 6.63
N PHE A 162 -3.19 4.39 5.51
CA PHE A 162 -1.90 3.73 5.45
C PHE A 162 -1.09 4.34 4.30
N THR A 163 -0.12 5.19 4.65
CA THR A 163 0.63 5.97 3.67
C THR A 163 1.72 5.16 2.98
N LYS A 164 2.18 5.61 1.81
CA LYS A 164 3.29 4.98 1.10
C LYS A 164 4.58 4.98 1.92
N GLU A 165 4.86 6.04 2.64
CA GLU A 165 6.02 6.12 3.54
C GLU A 165 5.95 5.11 4.69
N GLN A 166 4.76 4.74 5.14
CA GLN A 166 4.57 3.65 6.10
C GLN A 166 4.82 2.29 5.45
N SER A 167 4.30 2.07 4.23
CA SER A 167 4.48 0.81 3.50
C SER A 167 5.96 0.51 3.21
N TRP A 168 6.78 1.54 2.94
CA TRP A 168 8.21 1.37 2.67
C TRP A 168 9.04 0.96 3.88
N LYS A 169 8.50 1.06 5.10
CA LYS A 169 9.18 0.72 6.37
C LYS A 169 8.96 -0.72 6.80
N ILE A 170 8.04 -1.42 6.17
CA ILE A 170 7.68 -2.80 6.49
C ILE A 170 7.76 -3.68 5.24
N ASP A 171 7.61 -4.99 5.41
CA ASP A 171 7.48 -5.90 4.28
C ASP A 171 6.02 -5.90 3.80
N PHE A 172 5.70 -4.93 2.95
CA PHE A 172 4.39 -4.75 2.35
C PHE A 172 4.48 -5.01 0.85
N ALA A 173 3.54 -5.80 0.34
CA ALA A 173 3.40 -6.05 -1.09
C ALA A 173 1.92 -6.21 -1.44
N THR A 174 1.58 -5.87 -2.67
CA THR A 174 0.25 -6.08 -3.24
C THR A 174 0.31 -7.06 -4.40
N THR A 175 -0.79 -7.76 -4.66
CA THR A 175 -0.91 -8.66 -5.80
C THR A 175 -2.31 -8.59 -6.38
N ILE A 176 -2.42 -8.95 -7.66
CA ILE A 176 -3.72 -9.03 -8.34
C ILE A 176 -4.43 -10.29 -7.86
N PRO A 177 -5.69 -10.21 -7.38
CA PRO A 177 -6.48 -11.39 -7.03
C PRO A 177 -6.65 -12.31 -8.25
N ARG A 178 -6.48 -13.61 -8.03
CA ARG A 178 -6.74 -14.61 -9.06
C ARG A 178 -8.03 -15.35 -8.73
N SER A 179 -8.82 -15.63 -9.76
CA SER A 179 -9.99 -16.49 -9.61
C SER A 179 -9.52 -17.94 -9.62
N GLU A 180 -9.71 -18.63 -8.50
CA GLU A 180 -9.34 -20.04 -8.35
C GLU A 180 -10.53 -20.82 -7.80
N PRO A 181 -10.66 -22.12 -8.12
CA PRO A 181 -11.68 -22.97 -7.51
C PRO A 181 -11.46 -23.03 -6.00
N PHE A 182 -12.46 -22.61 -5.23
CA PHE A 182 -12.43 -22.70 -3.79
C PHE A 182 -13.26 -23.92 -3.35
N GLY A 183 -12.57 -24.94 -2.84
CA GLY A 183 -13.19 -26.14 -2.31
C GLY A 183 -13.19 -26.16 -0.78
N GLN A 184 -14.20 -26.79 -0.20
CA GLN A 184 -14.19 -27.10 1.24
C GLN A 184 -13.11 -28.16 1.49
N VAL A 185 -12.13 -27.86 2.33
CA VAL A 185 -11.09 -28.80 2.74
C VAL A 185 -11.53 -29.45 4.05
N ILE A 186 -11.71 -30.79 4.02
CA ILE A 186 -11.95 -31.59 5.21
C ILE A 186 -10.62 -32.23 5.60
N LYS A 187 -10.06 -31.84 6.74
CA LYS A 187 -8.87 -32.48 7.32
C LYS A 187 -9.34 -33.66 8.18
N THR A 188 -8.84 -34.83 7.89
CA THR A 188 -9.14 -36.05 8.67
C THR A 188 -7.89 -36.88 8.84
N THR A 189 -7.95 -37.81 9.79
CA THR A 189 -6.92 -38.84 9.98
C THR A 189 -7.43 -40.16 9.45
N ALA A 190 -6.53 -40.99 8.95
CA ALA A 190 -6.84 -42.34 8.51
C ALA A 190 -5.87 -43.31 9.19
N LEU A 191 -6.39 -44.44 9.60
CA LEU A 191 -5.59 -45.55 10.12
C LEU A 191 -5.57 -46.64 9.05
N VAL A 192 -4.37 -47.02 8.64
CA VAL A 192 -4.20 -48.14 7.72
C VAL A 192 -4.15 -49.44 8.53
N GLN A 193 -5.03 -50.35 8.25
CA GLN A 193 -5.14 -51.65 8.90
C GLN A 193 -5.19 -52.75 7.85
N SER A 194 -4.87 -53.98 8.28
CA SER A 194 -5.08 -55.19 7.43
C SER A 194 -6.53 -55.30 7.02
N ALA A 195 -6.79 -55.70 5.79
CA ALA A 195 -8.18 -55.99 5.39
C ALA A 195 -8.73 -57.15 6.19
N GLN A 196 -10.05 -57.14 6.44
CA GLN A 196 -10.71 -58.18 7.21
C GLN A 196 -10.43 -59.55 6.55
N GLY A 197 -9.89 -60.51 7.33
CA GLY A 197 -9.51 -61.84 6.85
C GLY A 197 -8.09 -61.93 6.31
N SER A 198 -7.34 -60.81 6.25
CA SER A 198 -5.91 -60.79 5.83
C SER A 198 -4.94 -60.88 7.02
N GLU A 199 -5.46 -61.00 8.21
CA GLU A 199 -4.68 -61.14 9.43
C GLU A 199 -4.90 -62.54 10.03
N LEU A 200 -3.81 -63.24 10.32
CA LEU A 200 -3.85 -64.55 10.93
C LEU A 200 -3.11 -64.47 12.29
N VAL A 201 -3.86 -64.72 13.37
CA VAL A 201 -3.29 -64.81 14.70
C VAL A 201 -2.91 -66.29 14.96
N ILE A 202 -1.63 -66.54 15.19
CA ILE A 202 -1.13 -67.87 15.53
C ILE A 202 -0.89 -67.91 17.03
N SER A 203 -1.65 -68.77 17.73
CA SER A 203 -1.48 -69.00 19.17
C SER A 203 -0.78 -70.34 19.48
N ALA A 204 0.09 -70.32 20.48
CA ALA A 204 0.68 -71.56 20.98
C ALA A 204 -0.40 -72.51 21.53
N LYS A 205 -0.28 -73.80 21.25
CA LYS A 205 -1.21 -74.86 21.73
C LYS A 205 -0.86 -75.38 23.10
N THR A 206 0.29 -75.00 23.62
CA THR A 206 0.78 -75.43 24.94
C THR A 206 1.47 -74.24 25.64
N SER A 207 1.54 -74.29 26.97
CA SER A 207 2.34 -73.37 27.76
C SER A 207 3.80 -73.81 27.83
N GLY A 208 4.69 -72.85 27.81
CA GLY A 208 6.12 -73.11 27.88
C GLY A 208 6.96 -71.87 27.61
N ILE A 209 8.26 -72.08 27.44
CA ILE A 209 9.18 -71.00 27.14
C ILE A 209 9.26 -70.84 25.58
N VAL A 210 9.06 -69.62 25.12
CA VAL A 210 9.16 -69.32 23.69
C VAL A 210 10.62 -69.18 23.29
N LEU A 211 11.05 -69.98 22.33
CA LEU A 211 12.39 -69.94 21.78
C LEU A 211 12.29 -69.50 20.28
N PHE A 212 13.01 -68.44 19.97
CA PHE A 212 13.09 -67.97 18.59
C PHE A 212 14.15 -68.76 17.78
N ASN A 213 13.77 -69.39 16.69
CA ASN A 213 14.68 -70.08 15.79
C ASN A 213 15.38 -69.08 14.86
N SER A 214 16.68 -68.98 14.95
CA SER A 214 17.56 -68.19 14.05
C SER A 214 17.18 -66.72 13.82
N GLY A 215 17.64 -65.88 14.70
CA GLY A 215 17.60 -64.43 14.54
C GLY A 215 16.35 -63.78 15.17
N VAL A 216 16.52 -62.54 15.62
CA VAL A 216 15.45 -61.75 16.21
C VAL A 216 14.37 -61.50 15.16
N LEU A 217 13.18 -62.09 15.30
CA LEU A 217 12.00 -61.70 14.53
C LEU A 217 11.54 -60.34 15.00
N LEU A 218 11.81 -59.38 14.18
CA LEU A 218 11.36 -57.99 14.42
C LEU A 218 9.99 -57.80 13.78
N GLU A 219 9.16 -57.02 14.41
CA GLU A 219 7.89 -56.56 13.83
C GLU A 219 8.10 -55.91 12.46
N GLY A 220 7.22 -56.22 11.51
CA GLY A 220 7.29 -55.69 10.14
C GLY A 220 8.19 -56.48 9.21
N ARG A 221 8.71 -57.66 9.58
CA ARG A 221 9.47 -58.53 8.68
C ARG A 221 8.56 -59.42 7.82
N ASP A 222 8.97 -59.59 6.57
CA ASP A 222 8.36 -60.60 5.69
C ASP A 222 8.70 -62.00 6.15
N VAL A 223 7.75 -62.91 6.05
CA VAL A 223 7.89 -64.32 6.37
C VAL A 223 7.42 -65.18 5.20
N SER A 224 8.04 -66.33 5.05
CA SER A 224 7.69 -67.28 3.98
C SER A 224 6.78 -68.41 4.48
N ALA A 225 5.98 -68.97 3.62
CA ALA A 225 5.15 -70.12 3.95
C ALA A 225 6.03 -71.32 4.44
N GLY A 226 5.69 -71.87 5.61
CA GLY A 226 6.44 -72.93 6.23
C GLY A 226 7.66 -72.52 7.02
N GLN A 227 7.96 -71.24 7.11
CA GLN A 227 9.06 -70.72 7.93
C GLN A 227 8.75 -70.92 9.43
N THR A 228 9.66 -71.53 10.16
CA THR A 228 9.55 -71.63 11.63
C THR A 228 9.88 -70.30 12.26
N LEU A 229 8.93 -69.70 12.97
CA LEU A 229 9.11 -68.42 13.64
C LEU A 229 9.62 -68.56 15.06
N PHE A 230 9.03 -69.47 15.79
CA PHE A 230 9.39 -69.78 17.19
C PHE A 230 8.98 -71.20 17.54
N SER A 231 9.55 -71.75 18.59
CA SER A 231 9.13 -73.00 19.22
C SER A 231 8.80 -72.77 20.67
N VAL A 232 7.99 -73.64 21.27
CA VAL A 232 7.60 -73.60 22.67
C VAL A 232 8.11 -74.93 23.30
N SER A 233 8.95 -74.80 24.33
CA SER A 233 9.47 -75.94 25.06
C SER A 233 9.02 -75.93 26.54
#